data_9ba7fd11c0d52f27d727575d61cccf01
#
_entry.id   9ba7fd11c0d52f27d727575d61cccf01
#
_cell.length_a   1.000
_cell.length_b   1.000
_cell.length_c   1.000
_cell.angle_alpha   90.00
_cell.angle_beta   90.00
_cell.angle_gamma   90.00
#
_symmetry.space_group_name_H-M   'P 1'
#
loop_
_entity.id
_entity.type
_entity.pdbx_description
1 polymer ?
#
loop_
_entity_poly.entity_id
_entity_poly.type
_entity_poly.pdbx_seq_one_letter_code
_entity_poly.pdbx_strand_id
1 'polypeptide(L)'
;MAYWLQAQIISGTVLSKEENTPIPYVKVGVEKENIGIISDEKGRFSIDFSKVNPSAKVRIDVAGYETYTESVEIFLKQNDRKIFLKEKFKNIQEVKITPKKFVDKNWGVNTKTKSVMYSVNPELGKDNFLGETALEFKASKRSKIKNIHLNIASITADRPVIMRYSIYNEMNGMPGESILDEEITVELTKDKIVDDTFTLDVNDQNIWVQGKFFVGIQFLKEFEGRLNISAALFRTGYLRKFYGDWVKMTMAAPAINIDVKVDKNGKNEMQESDENDGHLSYLIPDVSKYHMEAEKSIYGKNAPAGKVLKLKDAELYFETYGEGEALLLLHGNSGSIRDFYQQIPELSKHFKVIAIDTRAQGKSTDKSKKDFTYKIFADDVKAIVDDLGLKKVNIAGWSDGGTTGLEFAVKYPENLNKLITIGANASVDGIDDELITTFKLNLKAMEYENNPKKFNELRLLKLMLKEPNISGKDLNRIQSEVLVIAGERDVIKPAHSELISKQIPNAKLKIYKDATHMIPFENADKLNKDIVKFLKR
;
A
#
# COMPACT_ATOMS: atom_id res chain seq x y z
N MET A 1 -18.45 -44.80 4.81
CA MET A 1 -19.26 -44.49 3.59
C MET A 1 -18.71 -43.19 3.01
N ALA A 2 -18.01 -43.27 1.88
CA ALA A 2 -17.52 -42.09 1.19
C ALA A 2 -18.70 -41.53 0.37
N TYR A 3 -19.23 -40.39 0.80
CA TYR A 3 -20.17 -39.63 -0.01
C TYR A 3 -19.39 -39.02 -1.19
N TRP A 4 -19.68 -39.49 -2.39
CA TRP A 4 -19.29 -38.83 -3.61
C TRP A 4 -20.02 -37.47 -3.66
N LEU A 5 -19.32 -36.37 -3.40
CA LEU A 5 -19.80 -35.03 -3.67
C LEU A 5 -19.83 -34.83 -5.19
N GLN A 6 -21.01 -35.05 -5.80
CA GLN A 6 -21.28 -34.52 -7.14
C GLN A 6 -21.22 -32.99 -7.08
N ALA A 7 -20.65 -32.36 -8.11
CA ALA A 7 -20.65 -30.91 -8.26
C ALA A 7 -22.08 -30.38 -8.11
N GLN A 8 -22.36 -29.64 -7.03
CA GLN A 8 -23.69 -29.09 -6.77
C GLN A 8 -23.71 -27.62 -7.19
N ILE A 9 -23.78 -27.40 -8.51
CA ILE A 9 -24.01 -26.04 -9.03
C ILE A 9 -25.49 -25.71 -8.81
N ILE A 10 -25.75 -24.65 -8.09
CA ILE A 10 -27.07 -24.14 -7.77
C ILE A 10 -27.33 -22.85 -8.52
N SER A 11 -28.39 -22.82 -9.30
CA SER A 11 -28.86 -21.61 -9.99
C SER A 11 -30.19 -21.14 -9.41
N GLY A 12 -30.40 -19.85 -9.35
CA GLY A 12 -31.63 -19.23 -8.82
C GLY A 12 -31.80 -17.80 -9.30
N THR A 13 -32.87 -17.17 -8.80
CA THR A 13 -33.17 -15.74 -9.07
C THR A 13 -33.58 -15.05 -7.78
N VAL A 14 -33.06 -13.88 -7.53
CA VAL A 14 -33.42 -13.03 -6.38
C VAL A 14 -34.46 -12.00 -6.83
N LEU A 15 -35.55 -11.90 -6.08
CA LEU A 15 -36.72 -11.08 -6.39
C LEU A 15 -37.07 -10.20 -5.19
N SER A 16 -37.62 -9.00 -5.43
CA SER A 16 -38.33 -8.22 -4.41
C SER A 16 -39.59 -8.97 -3.99
N LYS A 17 -39.82 -9.05 -2.67
CA LYS A 17 -41.01 -9.68 -2.12
C LYS A 17 -42.26 -8.83 -2.37
N GLU A 18 -42.11 -7.53 -2.36
CA GLU A 18 -43.17 -6.54 -2.51
C GLU A 18 -43.61 -6.42 -3.97
N GLU A 19 -42.66 -6.30 -4.88
CA GLU A 19 -42.91 -6.00 -6.29
C GLU A 19 -42.88 -7.24 -7.21
N ASN A 20 -42.30 -8.34 -6.72
CA ASN A 20 -42.04 -9.56 -7.50
C ASN A 20 -41.14 -9.28 -8.73
N THR A 21 -40.34 -8.24 -8.67
CA THR A 21 -39.37 -7.86 -9.72
C THR A 21 -37.97 -8.40 -9.41
N PRO A 22 -37.13 -8.70 -10.41
CA PRO A 22 -35.76 -9.11 -10.18
C PRO A 22 -34.93 -8.00 -9.52
N ILE A 23 -34.13 -8.38 -8.52
CA ILE A 23 -33.18 -7.48 -7.88
C ILE A 23 -31.80 -7.70 -8.54
N PRO A 24 -31.23 -6.69 -9.22
CA PRO A 24 -29.95 -6.82 -9.91
C PRO A 24 -28.78 -6.82 -8.93
N TYR A 25 -27.67 -7.47 -9.34
CA TYR A 25 -26.37 -7.41 -8.68
C TYR A 25 -26.37 -7.79 -7.19
N VAL A 26 -27.25 -8.69 -6.77
CA VAL A 26 -27.33 -9.19 -5.40
C VAL A 26 -26.11 -10.04 -5.09
N LYS A 27 -25.54 -9.86 -3.91
CA LYS A 27 -24.44 -10.68 -3.41
C LYS A 27 -24.98 -11.98 -2.82
N VAL A 28 -24.56 -13.10 -3.38
CA VAL A 28 -24.94 -14.46 -2.95
C VAL A 28 -23.67 -15.20 -2.56
N GLY A 29 -23.57 -15.76 -1.37
CA GLY A 29 -22.37 -16.48 -0.96
C GLY A 29 -22.52 -17.19 0.38
N VAL A 30 -21.41 -17.67 0.91
CA VAL A 30 -21.32 -18.43 2.16
C VAL A 30 -20.62 -17.60 3.21
N GLU A 31 -21.26 -17.43 4.39
CA GLU A 31 -20.70 -16.65 5.51
C GLU A 31 -19.34 -17.21 5.94
N LYS A 32 -18.37 -16.29 6.16
CA LYS A 32 -16.99 -16.57 6.56
C LYS A 32 -16.19 -17.42 5.56
N GLU A 33 -16.71 -17.53 4.32
CA GLU A 33 -16.01 -18.22 3.24
C GLU A 33 -15.81 -17.30 2.03
N ASN A 34 -14.77 -17.57 1.25
CA ASN A 34 -14.48 -16.85 0.00
C ASN A 34 -15.27 -17.40 -1.19
N ILE A 35 -16.45 -17.96 -0.93
CA ILE A 35 -17.32 -18.59 -1.93
C ILE A 35 -18.56 -17.74 -2.12
N GLY A 36 -18.80 -17.33 -3.35
CA GLY A 36 -19.95 -16.51 -3.69
C GLY A 36 -19.97 -16.08 -5.15
N ILE A 37 -21.01 -15.34 -5.50
CA ILE A 37 -21.25 -14.73 -6.81
C ILE A 37 -22.04 -13.42 -6.64
N ILE A 38 -21.95 -12.54 -7.61
CA ILE A 38 -22.89 -11.43 -7.79
C ILE A 38 -23.90 -11.85 -8.85
N SER A 39 -25.21 -11.67 -8.58
CA SER A 39 -26.24 -11.95 -9.57
C SER A 39 -26.15 -11.01 -10.78
N ASP A 40 -26.72 -11.43 -11.89
CA ASP A 40 -26.79 -10.58 -13.09
C ASP A 40 -27.87 -9.46 -12.95
N GLU A 41 -28.03 -8.66 -14.00
CA GLU A 41 -29.03 -7.58 -14.11
C GLU A 41 -30.49 -8.06 -13.95
N LYS A 42 -30.72 -9.37 -14.09
CA LYS A 42 -32.03 -10.01 -13.91
C LYS A 42 -32.13 -10.80 -12.60
N GLY A 43 -31.22 -10.52 -11.65
CA GLY A 43 -31.19 -11.18 -10.35
C GLY A 43 -30.78 -12.65 -10.38
N ARG A 44 -30.32 -13.19 -11.53
CA ARG A 44 -29.97 -14.60 -11.69
C ARG A 44 -28.57 -14.87 -11.19
N PHE A 45 -28.39 -15.96 -10.49
CA PHE A 45 -27.09 -16.42 -10.00
C PHE A 45 -26.87 -17.89 -10.26
N SER A 46 -25.60 -18.32 -10.27
CA SER A 46 -25.20 -19.74 -10.34
C SER A 46 -23.92 -19.91 -9.52
N ILE A 47 -23.96 -20.72 -8.46
CA ILE A 47 -22.87 -20.90 -7.49
C ILE A 47 -22.59 -22.37 -7.25
N ASP A 48 -21.31 -22.75 -7.12
CA ASP A 48 -20.87 -24.12 -6.83
C ASP A 48 -20.67 -24.33 -5.32
N PHE A 49 -21.47 -25.18 -4.72
CA PHE A 49 -21.42 -25.57 -3.31
C PHE A 49 -20.65 -26.88 -3.06
N SER A 50 -19.99 -27.46 -4.06
CA SER A 50 -19.34 -28.79 -3.92
C SER A 50 -18.25 -28.85 -2.83
N LYS A 51 -17.66 -27.70 -2.47
CA LYS A 51 -16.60 -27.60 -1.47
C LYS A 51 -17.06 -26.91 -0.18
N VAL A 52 -18.35 -26.67 0.00
CA VAL A 52 -18.91 -25.94 1.14
C VAL A 52 -19.35 -26.91 2.23
N ASN A 53 -19.09 -26.54 3.49
CA ASN A 53 -19.61 -27.28 4.64
C ASN A 53 -21.15 -27.19 4.67
N PRO A 54 -21.90 -28.30 4.73
CA PRO A 54 -23.38 -28.29 4.77
C PRO A 54 -23.97 -27.50 5.94
N SER A 55 -23.26 -27.38 7.05
CA SER A 55 -23.68 -26.59 8.23
C SER A 55 -23.36 -25.10 8.12
N ALA A 56 -22.57 -24.67 7.14
CA ALA A 56 -22.32 -23.26 6.87
C ALA A 56 -23.61 -22.55 6.44
N LYS A 57 -23.62 -21.22 6.49
CA LYS A 57 -24.80 -20.43 6.13
C LYS A 57 -24.62 -19.76 4.77
N VAL A 58 -25.61 -19.95 3.92
CA VAL A 58 -25.80 -19.09 2.74
C VAL A 58 -26.27 -17.73 3.25
N ARG A 59 -25.66 -16.68 2.73
CA ARG A 59 -26.06 -15.29 2.95
C ARG A 59 -26.33 -14.63 1.61
N ILE A 60 -27.46 -13.93 1.53
CA ILE A 60 -27.86 -13.16 0.34
C ILE A 60 -28.26 -11.77 0.83
N ASP A 61 -27.54 -10.75 0.36
CA ASP A 61 -27.82 -9.37 0.74
C ASP A 61 -27.60 -8.37 -0.40
N VAL A 62 -28.31 -7.28 -0.29
CA VAL A 62 -28.21 -6.07 -1.11
C VAL A 62 -28.74 -4.92 -0.27
N ALA A 63 -28.19 -3.71 -0.41
CA ALA A 63 -28.66 -2.55 0.35
C ALA A 63 -30.14 -2.26 0.07
N GLY A 64 -30.87 -1.84 1.08
CA GLY A 64 -32.34 -1.61 1.00
C GLY A 64 -33.20 -2.83 1.29
N TYR A 65 -32.62 -4.02 1.43
CA TYR A 65 -33.37 -5.27 1.70
C TYR A 65 -32.91 -5.96 2.98
N GLU A 66 -33.82 -6.71 3.60
CA GLU A 66 -33.48 -7.58 4.73
C GLU A 66 -32.56 -8.72 4.24
N THR A 67 -31.52 -9.02 5.01
CA THR A 67 -30.57 -10.10 4.67
C THR A 67 -31.28 -11.46 4.76
N TYR A 68 -31.18 -12.26 3.71
CA TYR A 68 -31.58 -13.66 3.75
C TYR A 68 -30.42 -14.52 4.26
N THR A 69 -30.71 -15.41 5.21
CA THR A 69 -29.73 -16.37 5.74
C THR A 69 -30.36 -17.73 5.94
N GLU A 70 -29.71 -18.80 5.45
CA GLU A 70 -30.18 -20.17 5.57
C GLU A 70 -28.98 -21.13 5.65
N SER A 71 -29.10 -22.30 6.28
CA SER A 71 -28.05 -23.33 6.20
C SER A 71 -27.89 -23.85 4.76
N VAL A 72 -26.65 -24.15 4.37
CA VAL A 72 -26.36 -24.71 3.04
C VAL A 72 -27.17 -25.98 2.81
N GLU A 73 -27.29 -26.85 3.83
CA GLU A 73 -28.06 -28.09 3.73
C GLU A 73 -29.54 -27.86 3.36
N ILE A 74 -30.20 -26.88 3.97
CA ILE A 74 -31.60 -26.55 3.70
C ILE A 74 -31.70 -25.84 2.35
N PHE A 75 -30.80 -24.92 2.04
CA PHE A 75 -30.76 -24.20 0.78
C PHE A 75 -30.63 -25.14 -0.43
N LEU A 76 -29.83 -26.20 -0.29
CA LEU A 76 -29.64 -27.20 -1.34
C LEU A 76 -30.92 -28.05 -1.61
N LYS A 77 -31.81 -28.21 -0.63
CA LYS A 77 -33.04 -28.98 -0.73
C LYS A 77 -34.22 -28.22 -1.36
N GLN A 78 -34.10 -26.91 -1.55
CA GLN A 78 -35.16 -26.09 -2.14
C GLN A 78 -35.37 -26.43 -3.62
N ASN A 79 -36.60 -26.75 -4.01
CA ASN A 79 -36.94 -27.09 -5.37
C ASN A 79 -37.17 -25.87 -6.26
N ASP A 80 -37.79 -24.80 -5.70
CA ASP A 80 -37.95 -23.50 -6.39
C ASP A 80 -36.93 -22.53 -5.84
N ARG A 81 -36.03 -22.06 -6.71
CA ARG A 81 -34.91 -21.21 -6.34
C ARG A 81 -35.17 -19.76 -6.68
N LYS A 82 -36.38 -19.34 -6.39
CA LYS A 82 -36.74 -17.92 -6.30
C LYS A 82 -36.58 -17.47 -4.86
N ILE A 83 -35.59 -16.58 -4.64
CA ILE A 83 -35.32 -16.03 -3.32
C ILE A 83 -35.96 -14.65 -3.24
N PHE A 84 -36.90 -14.49 -2.32
CA PHE A 84 -37.60 -13.23 -2.10
C PHE A 84 -36.96 -12.46 -0.96
N LEU A 85 -36.41 -11.28 -1.28
CA LEU A 85 -35.92 -10.34 -0.26
C LEU A 85 -37.01 -9.32 0.06
N LYS A 86 -37.15 -9.03 1.35
CA LYS A 86 -38.08 -8.03 1.85
C LYS A 86 -37.40 -6.68 1.96
N GLU A 87 -38.06 -5.62 1.54
CA GLU A 87 -37.53 -4.26 1.65
C GLU A 87 -37.39 -3.82 3.12
N LYS A 88 -36.31 -3.14 3.45
CA LYS A 88 -36.14 -2.46 4.73
C LYS A 88 -36.97 -1.20 4.76
N PHE A 89 -37.83 -1.04 5.75
CA PHE A 89 -38.57 0.20 5.92
C PHE A 89 -37.61 1.35 6.28
N LYS A 90 -37.68 2.45 5.53
CA LYS A 90 -36.99 3.70 5.88
C LYS A 90 -37.57 4.26 7.17
N ASN A 91 -36.80 4.25 8.24
CA ASN A 91 -37.12 5.03 9.43
C ASN A 91 -36.78 6.50 9.14
N ILE A 92 -37.76 7.28 8.71
CA ILE A 92 -37.62 8.73 8.55
C ILE A 92 -37.54 9.34 9.95
N GLN A 93 -36.33 9.52 10.47
CA GLN A 93 -36.15 10.28 11.71
C GLN A 93 -36.53 11.74 11.46
N GLU A 94 -37.44 12.24 12.28
CA GLU A 94 -37.86 13.64 12.28
C GLU A 94 -36.63 14.56 12.42
N VAL A 95 -36.31 15.30 11.40
CA VAL A 95 -35.16 16.22 11.41
C VAL A 95 -35.60 17.52 12.06
N LYS A 96 -35.31 17.71 13.36
CA LYS A 96 -35.37 19.03 13.99
C LYS A 96 -34.39 19.96 13.29
N ILE A 97 -34.92 20.91 12.51
CA ILE A 97 -34.13 21.93 11.80
C ILE A 97 -33.64 22.94 12.84
N THR A 98 -32.47 22.73 13.38
CA THR A 98 -31.70 23.79 14.06
C THR A 98 -30.74 24.40 13.05
N PRO A 99 -30.49 25.72 13.04
CA PRO A 99 -29.53 26.32 12.13
C PRO A 99 -28.14 25.78 12.44
N LYS A 100 -27.68 24.87 11.59
CA LYS A 100 -26.37 24.21 11.72
C LYS A 100 -25.34 24.94 10.90
N LYS A 101 -24.18 25.27 11.49
CA LYS A 101 -23.03 25.75 10.74
C LYS A 101 -22.22 24.53 10.26
N PHE A 102 -22.14 24.35 8.94
CA PHE A 102 -21.35 23.31 8.32
C PHE A 102 -20.02 23.86 7.82
N VAL A 103 -19.02 22.99 7.75
CA VAL A 103 -17.72 23.21 7.11
C VAL A 103 -17.49 22.10 6.10
N ASP A 104 -17.12 22.47 4.90
CA ASP A 104 -16.70 21.51 3.88
C ASP A 104 -15.26 21.05 4.18
N LYS A 105 -15.03 19.73 4.11
CA LYS A 105 -13.73 19.09 4.25
C LYS A 105 -13.59 17.98 3.22
N ASN A 106 -12.35 17.64 2.85
CA ASN A 106 -12.01 16.45 2.06
C ASN A 106 -11.20 15.51 2.95
N TRP A 107 -11.60 14.24 3.02
CA TRP A 107 -10.95 13.20 3.83
C TRP A 107 -10.53 12.02 2.97
N GLY A 108 -9.52 11.28 3.41
CA GLY A 108 -9.07 10.04 2.79
C GLY A 108 -7.77 10.17 2.01
N VAL A 109 -7.56 9.30 1.02
CA VAL A 109 -6.35 9.22 0.22
C VAL A 109 -6.56 9.93 -1.12
N ASN A 110 -5.93 11.09 -1.30
CA ASN A 110 -6.08 11.96 -2.48
C ASN A 110 -4.83 11.94 -3.38
N THR A 111 -4.15 10.81 -3.50
CA THR A 111 -3.01 10.67 -4.41
C THR A 111 -3.47 10.34 -5.82
N LYS A 112 -2.79 10.90 -6.84
CA LYS A 112 -2.97 10.60 -8.27
C LYS A 112 -1.71 9.96 -8.87
N THR A 113 -0.90 9.31 -8.05
CA THR A 113 0.32 8.66 -8.50
C THR A 113 0.02 7.52 -9.49
N LYS A 114 0.91 7.40 -10.49
CA LYS A 114 0.88 6.28 -11.46
C LYS A 114 1.98 5.24 -11.17
N SER A 115 2.75 5.46 -10.10
CA SER A 115 3.85 4.57 -9.69
C SER A 115 3.40 3.51 -8.70
N VAL A 116 2.42 3.82 -7.85
CA VAL A 116 1.82 2.89 -6.89
C VAL A 116 0.35 2.75 -7.23
N MET A 117 -0.06 1.52 -7.55
CA MET A 117 -1.39 1.27 -8.08
C MET A 117 -2.00 0.02 -7.45
N TYR A 118 -3.28 0.08 -7.23
CA TYR A 118 -4.13 -1.07 -6.99
C TYR A 118 -4.71 -1.54 -8.34
N SER A 119 -4.17 -2.64 -8.87
CA SER A 119 -4.57 -3.13 -10.19
C SER A 119 -5.74 -4.10 -10.08
N VAL A 120 -6.80 -3.78 -10.79
CA VAL A 120 -7.92 -4.70 -11.03
C VAL A 120 -7.72 -5.30 -12.41
N ASN A 121 -7.41 -6.59 -12.44
CA ASN A 121 -7.16 -7.32 -13.68
C ASN A 121 -8.00 -8.60 -13.69
N PRO A 122 -9.09 -8.63 -14.47
CA PRO A 122 -9.95 -9.81 -14.60
C PRO A 122 -9.24 -11.04 -15.19
N GLU A 123 -8.16 -10.84 -15.96
CA GLU A 123 -7.37 -11.94 -16.56
C GLU A 123 -6.59 -12.77 -15.53
N LEU A 124 -6.39 -12.26 -14.31
CA LEU A 124 -5.70 -12.98 -13.23
C LEU A 124 -6.56 -14.07 -12.55
N GLY A 125 -7.75 -14.34 -13.07
CA GLY A 125 -8.68 -15.37 -12.64
C GLY A 125 -9.98 -14.81 -12.08
N LYS A 126 -11.08 -15.50 -12.38
CA LYS A 126 -12.45 -15.13 -11.96
C LYS A 126 -12.58 -14.88 -10.46
N ASP A 127 -11.78 -15.59 -9.65
CA ASP A 127 -11.80 -15.50 -8.19
C ASP A 127 -11.24 -14.19 -7.62
N ASN A 128 -10.43 -13.42 -8.36
CA ASN A 128 -9.83 -12.17 -7.88
C ASN A 128 -10.64 -10.93 -8.25
N PHE A 129 -11.57 -11.06 -9.20
CA PHE A 129 -12.29 -9.95 -9.76
C PHE A 129 -13.44 -9.44 -8.87
N LEU A 130 -14.15 -10.34 -8.20
CA LEU A 130 -15.30 -10.00 -7.35
C LEU A 130 -14.92 -9.63 -5.91
N GLY A 131 -13.65 -9.29 -5.70
CA GLY A 131 -13.15 -8.78 -4.42
C GLY A 131 -13.69 -7.39 -4.11
N GLU A 132 -13.79 -7.10 -2.84
CA GLU A 132 -14.18 -5.81 -2.31
C GLU A 132 -12.99 -5.16 -1.61
N THR A 133 -12.73 -3.89 -1.89
CA THR A 133 -11.70 -3.10 -1.20
C THR A 133 -12.34 -1.94 -0.46
N ALA A 134 -11.82 -1.61 0.72
CA ALA A 134 -12.34 -0.50 1.51
C ALA A 134 -11.21 0.34 2.13
N LEU A 135 -11.53 1.61 2.44
CA LEU A 135 -10.68 2.54 3.15
C LEU A 135 -11.38 3.01 4.43
N GLU A 136 -10.64 3.11 5.54
CA GLU A 136 -11.12 3.63 6.83
C GLU A 136 -11.17 5.17 6.82
N PHE A 137 -12.22 5.69 7.41
CA PHE A 137 -12.43 7.12 7.68
C PHE A 137 -12.83 7.34 9.12
N LYS A 138 -12.53 8.53 9.65
CA LYS A 138 -12.85 8.93 11.01
C LYS A 138 -13.60 10.27 11.01
N ALA A 139 -14.83 10.26 11.51
CA ALA A 139 -15.65 11.45 11.67
C ALA A 139 -15.83 11.77 13.16
N SER A 140 -15.00 12.66 13.72
CA SER A 140 -15.13 13.09 15.12
C SER A 140 -16.47 13.76 15.42
N LYS A 141 -17.11 14.35 14.42
CA LYS A 141 -18.43 14.97 14.49
C LYS A 141 -19.34 14.43 13.40
N ARG A 142 -20.65 14.51 13.64
CA ARG A 142 -21.62 14.12 12.62
C ARG A 142 -21.38 14.85 11.32
N SER A 143 -21.21 14.11 10.23
CA SER A 143 -20.81 14.62 8.93
C SER A 143 -21.65 14.00 7.83
N LYS A 144 -22.00 14.79 6.81
CA LYS A 144 -22.71 14.33 5.62
C LYS A 144 -21.73 14.13 4.48
N ILE A 145 -21.72 12.96 3.87
CA ILE A 145 -20.94 12.68 2.65
C ILE A 145 -21.65 13.35 1.46
N LYS A 146 -20.89 14.08 0.64
CA LYS A 146 -21.36 14.76 -0.57
C LYS A 146 -20.91 14.04 -1.83
N ASN A 147 -19.60 13.82 -1.92
CA ASN A 147 -18.96 13.18 -3.07
C ASN A 147 -18.04 12.06 -2.59
N ILE A 148 -17.92 11.04 -3.41
CA ILE A 148 -16.89 9.99 -3.27
C ILE A 148 -16.01 10.08 -4.52
N HIS A 149 -14.70 10.19 -4.32
CA HIS A 149 -13.73 10.28 -5.39
C HIS A 149 -12.89 9.01 -5.44
N LEU A 150 -12.64 8.52 -6.65
CA LEU A 150 -11.73 7.42 -6.93
C LEU A 150 -10.66 7.93 -7.90
N ASN A 151 -9.41 7.95 -7.48
CA ASN A 151 -8.32 8.40 -8.34
C ASN A 151 -7.80 7.25 -9.20
N ILE A 152 -7.83 7.44 -10.52
CA ILE A 152 -7.57 6.43 -11.54
C ILE A 152 -6.18 6.67 -12.15
N ALA A 153 -5.26 5.74 -11.95
CA ALA A 153 -3.93 5.82 -12.54
C ALA A 153 -3.96 5.52 -14.05
N SER A 154 -4.77 4.53 -14.46
CA SER A 154 -5.04 4.23 -15.88
C SER A 154 -6.25 3.31 -16.04
N ILE A 155 -6.91 3.38 -17.21
CA ILE A 155 -8.00 2.49 -17.59
C ILE A 155 -7.88 2.09 -19.06
N THR A 156 -7.93 0.77 -19.31
CA THR A 156 -7.96 0.17 -20.65
C THR A 156 -9.13 -0.79 -20.83
N ALA A 157 -10.15 -0.67 -19.97
CA ALA A 157 -11.34 -1.51 -20.05
C ALA A 157 -12.04 -1.35 -21.41
N ASP A 158 -12.49 -2.49 -21.98
CA ASP A 158 -13.19 -2.59 -23.27
C ASP A 158 -14.64 -2.12 -23.21
N ARG A 159 -15.19 -2.08 -22.01
CA ARG A 159 -16.60 -1.71 -21.72
C ARG A 159 -16.67 -0.91 -20.42
N PRO A 160 -17.82 -0.29 -20.08
CA PRO A 160 -18.02 0.34 -18.78
C PRO A 160 -17.74 -0.63 -17.63
N VAL A 161 -16.97 -0.17 -16.64
CA VAL A 161 -16.70 -0.94 -15.43
C VAL A 161 -17.83 -0.70 -14.43
N ILE A 162 -18.60 -1.76 -14.14
CA ILE A 162 -19.72 -1.68 -13.20
C ILE A 162 -19.20 -1.87 -11.78
N MET A 163 -19.40 -0.85 -10.93
CA MET A 163 -18.93 -0.85 -9.55
C MET A 163 -20.06 -0.56 -8.57
N ARG A 164 -19.97 -1.14 -7.37
CA ARG A 164 -20.78 -0.82 -6.20
C ARG A 164 -19.95 -0.03 -5.22
N TYR A 165 -20.52 1.02 -4.66
CA TYR A 165 -20.00 1.69 -3.48
C TYR A 165 -20.81 1.28 -2.26
N SER A 166 -20.11 1.02 -1.15
CA SER A 166 -20.72 0.67 0.13
C SER A 166 -20.12 1.54 1.23
N ILE A 167 -20.93 1.92 2.19
CA ILE A 167 -20.47 2.60 3.41
C ILE A 167 -20.73 1.64 4.57
N TYR A 168 -19.67 1.25 5.29
CA TYR A 168 -19.75 0.32 6.39
C TYR A 168 -19.56 1.02 7.73
N ASN A 169 -20.31 0.59 8.75
CA ASN A 169 -19.97 0.92 10.12
C ASN A 169 -18.70 0.18 10.56
N GLU A 170 -18.16 0.57 11.71
CA GLU A 170 -17.05 -0.14 12.33
C GLU A 170 -17.56 -1.30 13.18
N MET A 171 -16.93 -2.47 13.08
CA MET A 171 -17.13 -3.63 13.93
C MET A 171 -15.79 -4.32 14.23
N ASN A 172 -15.36 -4.26 15.50
CA ASN A 172 -14.09 -4.88 15.94
C ASN A 172 -12.85 -4.42 15.14
N GLY A 173 -12.77 -3.15 14.77
CA GLY A 173 -11.67 -2.58 13.99
C GLY A 173 -11.69 -2.91 12.51
N MET A 174 -12.79 -3.47 12.00
CA MET A 174 -12.99 -3.89 10.61
C MET A 174 -14.28 -3.30 10.02
N PRO A 175 -14.44 -3.26 8.68
CA PRO A 175 -15.73 -2.93 8.09
C PRO A 175 -16.81 -3.94 8.54
N GLY A 176 -17.90 -3.43 9.08
CA GLY A 176 -19.04 -4.21 9.55
C GLY A 176 -20.16 -4.31 8.53
N GLU A 177 -21.37 -3.90 8.91
CA GLU A 177 -22.56 -3.91 8.05
C GLU A 177 -22.69 -2.60 7.26
N SER A 178 -23.27 -2.67 6.06
CA SER A 178 -23.57 -1.48 5.27
C SER A 178 -24.63 -0.61 5.98
N ILE A 179 -24.36 0.70 6.01
CA ILE A 179 -25.29 1.70 6.54
C ILE A 179 -26.15 2.35 5.45
N LEU A 180 -26.00 1.91 4.20
CA LEU A 180 -26.78 2.45 3.08
C LEU A 180 -28.22 1.90 3.08
N ASP A 181 -29.16 2.78 2.81
CA ASP A 181 -30.57 2.41 2.62
C ASP A 181 -30.85 1.91 1.19
N GLU A 182 -30.02 2.29 0.21
CA GLU A 182 -30.16 1.92 -1.19
C GLU A 182 -28.80 1.55 -1.79
N GLU A 183 -28.81 0.68 -2.81
CA GLU A 183 -27.59 0.32 -3.54
C GLU A 183 -27.05 1.52 -4.34
N ILE A 184 -25.76 1.76 -4.23
CA ILE A 184 -25.06 2.74 -5.04
C ILE A 184 -24.21 2.01 -6.08
N THR A 185 -24.79 1.80 -7.26
CA THR A 185 -24.11 1.18 -8.39
C THR A 185 -23.82 2.21 -9.47
N VAL A 186 -22.62 2.18 -10.03
CA VAL A 186 -22.14 3.13 -11.03
C VAL A 186 -21.45 2.45 -12.18
N GLU A 187 -21.49 3.12 -13.35
CA GLU A 187 -20.72 2.77 -14.53
C GLU A 187 -19.55 3.74 -14.68
N LEU A 188 -18.34 3.23 -14.55
CA LEU A 188 -17.10 3.97 -14.81
C LEU A 188 -16.71 3.83 -16.27
N THR A 189 -16.63 4.96 -16.98
CA THR A 189 -16.14 5.08 -18.34
C THR A 189 -15.04 6.15 -18.41
N LYS A 190 -14.23 6.16 -19.47
CA LYS A 190 -13.11 7.11 -19.61
C LYS A 190 -13.55 8.58 -19.61
N ASP A 191 -14.68 8.87 -20.22
CA ASP A 191 -15.26 10.22 -20.32
C ASP A 191 -15.73 10.78 -18.98
N LYS A 192 -15.99 9.92 -18.00
CA LYS A 192 -16.36 10.31 -16.62
C LYS A 192 -15.14 10.58 -15.72
N ILE A 193 -13.92 10.35 -16.21
CA ILE A 193 -12.69 10.61 -15.48
C ILE A 193 -12.17 11.99 -15.84
N VAL A 194 -12.15 12.90 -14.87
CA VAL A 194 -11.64 14.26 -15.04
C VAL A 194 -10.41 14.42 -14.15
N ASP A 195 -9.30 14.87 -14.71
CA ASP A 195 -8.02 15.03 -13.98
C ASP A 195 -7.62 13.77 -13.18
N ASP A 196 -7.65 12.61 -13.84
CA ASP A 196 -7.37 11.30 -13.26
C ASP A 196 -8.31 10.92 -12.07
N THR A 197 -9.47 11.56 -11.94
CA THR A 197 -10.43 11.32 -10.86
C THR A 197 -11.83 11.00 -11.40
N PHE A 198 -12.43 9.92 -10.93
CA PHE A 198 -13.85 9.66 -11.06
C PHE A 198 -14.56 10.16 -9.80
N THR A 199 -15.54 11.04 -9.97
CA THR A 199 -16.31 11.63 -8.87
C THR A 199 -17.76 11.16 -8.92
N LEU A 200 -18.23 10.60 -7.82
CA LEU A 200 -19.61 10.20 -7.60
C LEU A 200 -20.28 11.17 -6.64
N ASP A 201 -21.30 11.89 -7.12
CA ASP A 201 -22.16 12.69 -6.26
C ASP A 201 -23.16 11.80 -5.52
N VAL A 202 -23.12 11.82 -4.18
CA VAL A 202 -24.03 11.09 -3.29
C VAL A 202 -24.77 12.04 -2.34
N ASN A 203 -24.78 13.33 -2.66
CA ASN A 203 -25.39 14.33 -1.79
C ASN A 203 -26.88 14.07 -1.55
N ASP A 204 -27.60 13.61 -2.55
CA ASP A 204 -29.05 13.33 -2.45
C ASP A 204 -29.37 12.00 -1.71
N GLN A 205 -28.39 11.12 -1.57
CA GLN A 205 -28.49 9.88 -0.77
C GLN A 205 -28.54 10.15 0.74
N ASN A 206 -28.23 11.37 1.16
CA ASN A 206 -28.36 11.84 2.54
C ASN A 206 -27.57 10.99 3.57
N ILE A 207 -26.38 10.55 3.19
CA ILE A 207 -25.52 9.65 3.98
C ILE A 207 -24.85 10.44 5.11
N TRP A 208 -25.18 10.10 6.36
CA TRP A 208 -24.59 10.69 7.55
C TRP A 208 -23.72 9.69 8.28
N VAL A 209 -22.52 10.13 8.69
CA VAL A 209 -21.51 9.33 9.37
C VAL A 209 -21.04 10.03 10.65
N GLN A 210 -20.66 9.22 11.65
CA GLN A 210 -20.02 9.65 12.89
C GLN A 210 -19.20 8.48 13.44
N GLY A 211 -18.05 8.74 14.10
CA GLY A 211 -17.12 7.70 14.52
C GLY A 211 -16.29 7.15 13.37
N LYS A 212 -15.82 5.92 13.51
CA LYS A 212 -15.13 5.17 12.46
C LYS A 212 -16.14 4.57 11.48
N PHE A 213 -15.83 4.67 10.20
CA PHE A 213 -16.59 4.06 9.11
C PHE A 213 -15.68 3.75 7.94
N PHE A 214 -16.20 3.00 6.97
CA PHE A 214 -15.40 2.59 5.81
C PHE A 214 -16.16 2.88 4.53
N VAL A 215 -15.43 3.29 3.50
CA VAL A 215 -15.95 3.40 2.13
C VAL A 215 -15.37 2.25 1.33
N GLY A 216 -16.25 1.38 0.85
CA GLY A 216 -15.90 0.18 0.07
C GLY A 216 -16.26 0.32 -1.40
N ILE A 217 -15.51 -0.38 -2.25
CA ILE A 217 -15.75 -0.52 -3.68
C ILE A 217 -15.71 -2.00 -4.04
N GLN A 218 -16.72 -2.45 -4.77
CA GLN A 218 -16.81 -3.80 -5.33
C GLN A 218 -17.07 -3.74 -6.82
N PHE A 219 -16.35 -4.58 -7.59
CA PHE A 219 -16.61 -4.74 -9.03
C PHE A 219 -17.69 -5.79 -9.24
N LEU A 220 -18.70 -5.47 -10.07
CA LEU A 220 -19.90 -6.31 -10.19
C LEU A 220 -19.93 -7.16 -11.47
N LYS A 221 -19.18 -6.76 -12.50
CA LYS A 221 -19.19 -7.41 -13.80
C LYS A 221 -17.78 -7.48 -14.40
N GLU A 222 -17.44 -8.59 -15.01
CA GLU A 222 -16.16 -8.78 -15.71
C GLU A 222 -16.03 -7.82 -16.90
N PHE A 223 -14.80 -7.37 -17.18
CA PHE A 223 -14.42 -6.58 -18.34
C PHE A 223 -13.08 -7.08 -18.88
N GLU A 224 -12.76 -6.81 -20.14
CA GLU A 224 -11.42 -7.05 -20.70
C GLU A 224 -10.54 -5.81 -20.52
N GLY A 225 -9.24 -6.02 -20.33
CA GLY A 225 -8.30 -4.94 -20.08
C GLY A 225 -7.99 -4.74 -18.60
N ARG A 226 -7.69 -3.50 -18.20
CA ARG A 226 -7.21 -3.17 -16.84
C ARG A 226 -7.86 -1.89 -16.33
N LEU A 227 -8.10 -1.87 -15.04
CA LEU A 227 -8.34 -0.67 -14.26
C LEU A 227 -7.26 -0.60 -13.17
N ASN A 228 -6.46 0.47 -13.19
CA ASN A 228 -5.48 0.75 -12.17
C ASN A 228 -5.95 1.96 -11.35
N ILE A 229 -6.19 1.75 -10.08
CA ILE A 229 -6.53 2.79 -9.11
C ILE A 229 -5.23 3.27 -8.49
N SER A 230 -5.01 4.58 -8.40
CA SER A 230 -3.88 5.14 -7.65
C SER A 230 -3.92 4.65 -6.20
N ALA A 231 -2.76 4.47 -5.59
CA ALA A 231 -2.69 3.99 -4.22
C ALA A 231 -1.63 4.77 -3.42
N ALA A 232 -1.88 4.95 -2.13
CA ALA A 232 -0.90 5.50 -1.20
C ALA A 232 -0.15 4.35 -0.52
N LEU A 233 1.19 4.42 -0.54
CA LEU A 233 2.04 3.49 0.20
C LEU A 233 1.87 3.68 1.71
N PHE A 234 2.02 2.59 2.45
CA PHE A 234 1.99 2.54 3.92
C PHE A 234 0.70 3.09 4.54
N ARG A 235 -0.38 3.08 3.78
CA ARG A 235 -1.74 3.33 4.25
C ARG A 235 -2.50 2.02 4.35
N THR A 236 -3.36 1.92 5.34
CA THR A 236 -4.17 0.71 5.55
C THR A 236 -5.38 0.71 4.63
N GLY A 237 -5.44 -0.27 3.76
CA GLY A 237 -6.63 -0.67 3.03
C GLY A 237 -7.21 -1.96 3.61
N TYR A 238 -8.40 -2.31 3.19
CA TYR A 238 -9.10 -3.53 3.60
C TYR A 238 -9.56 -4.28 2.37
N LEU A 239 -9.41 -5.59 2.39
CA LEU A 239 -9.85 -6.49 1.31
C LEU A 239 -10.68 -7.62 1.87
N ARG A 240 -11.71 -8.04 1.12
CA ARG A 240 -12.37 -9.34 1.32
C ARG A 240 -12.86 -9.91 0.00
N LYS A 241 -13.10 -11.21 -0.03
CA LYS A 241 -13.85 -11.89 -1.11
C LYS A 241 -15.21 -12.27 -0.58
N PHE A 242 -16.26 -11.86 -1.28
CA PHE A 242 -17.66 -12.15 -0.93
C PHE A 242 -17.97 -11.91 0.56
N TYR A 243 -18.24 -12.97 1.32
CA TYR A 243 -18.54 -12.94 2.76
C TYR A 243 -17.40 -13.49 3.62
N GLY A 244 -16.19 -13.63 3.04
CA GLY A 244 -15.00 -13.94 3.80
C GLY A 244 -14.62 -12.82 4.77
N ASP A 245 -13.67 -13.12 5.64
CA ASP A 245 -13.17 -12.15 6.60
C ASP A 245 -12.43 -10.99 5.90
N TRP A 246 -12.59 -9.80 6.43
CA TRP A 246 -11.78 -8.65 6.02
C TRP A 246 -10.33 -8.85 6.41
N VAL A 247 -9.45 -8.57 5.50
CA VAL A 247 -7.99 -8.61 5.69
C VAL A 247 -7.44 -7.19 5.60
N LYS A 248 -6.68 -6.76 6.60
CA LYS A 248 -5.94 -5.49 6.57
C LYS A 248 -4.76 -5.61 5.60
N MET A 249 -4.67 -4.67 4.69
CA MET A 249 -3.51 -4.45 3.84
C MET A 249 -2.84 -3.15 4.25
N THR A 250 -1.68 -3.23 4.85
CA THR A 250 -0.98 -2.08 5.44
C THR A 250 0.10 -1.48 4.53
N MET A 251 0.37 -2.09 3.36
CA MET A 251 1.37 -1.60 2.41
C MET A 251 0.86 -0.53 1.45
N ALA A 252 -0.39 -0.64 1.04
CA ALA A 252 -1.00 0.35 0.15
C ALA A 252 -2.51 0.37 0.32
N ALA A 253 -3.09 1.56 0.32
CA ALA A 253 -4.53 1.76 0.30
C ALA A 253 -4.96 2.36 -1.04
N PRO A 254 -6.14 1.99 -1.56
CA PRO A 254 -6.68 2.60 -2.76
C PRO A 254 -6.93 4.10 -2.54
N ALA A 255 -6.70 4.90 -3.56
CA ALA A 255 -6.91 6.35 -3.50
C ALA A 255 -8.40 6.70 -3.58
N ILE A 256 -9.07 6.50 -2.45
CA ILE A 256 -10.45 6.89 -2.21
C ILE A 256 -10.45 8.11 -1.29
N ASN A 257 -11.11 9.18 -1.68
CA ASN A 257 -11.33 10.35 -0.83
C ASN A 257 -12.78 10.83 -0.94
N ILE A 258 -13.25 11.55 0.08
CA ILE A 258 -14.64 11.99 0.16
C ILE A 258 -14.73 13.47 0.52
N ASP A 259 -15.67 14.17 -0.11
CA ASP A 259 -16.08 15.50 0.33
C ASP A 259 -17.21 15.37 1.35
N VAL A 260 -17.05 16.07 2.47
CA VAL A 260 -18.02 16.01 3.58
C VAL A 260 -18.43 17.40 4.05
N LYS A 261 -19.67 17.52 4.54
CA LYS A 261 -20.14 18.66 5.36
C LYS A 261 -20.12 18.25 6.83
N VAL A 262 -19.20 18.84 7.60
CA VAL A 262 -19.03 18.59 9.04
C VAL A 262 -19.89 19.55 9.85
N ASP A 263 -20.69 19.05 10.79
CA ASP A 263 -21.48 19.86 11.71
C ASP A 263 -20.59 20.49 12.78
N LYS A 264 -20.34 21.82 12.69
CA LYS A 264 -19.50 22.55 13.67
C LYS A 264 -20.00 22.43 15.12
N ASN A 265 -21.31 22.35 15.31
CA ASN A 265 -21.94 22.35 16.61
C ASN A 265 -22.20 20.93 17.14
N GLY A 266 -21.87 19.89 16.37
CA GLY A 266 -21.98 18.48 16.76
C GLY A 266 -21.10 18.17 17.98
N LYS A 267 -21.56 17.28 18.85
CA LYS A 267 -20.73 16.76 19.96
C LYS A 267 -19.55 15.99 19.38
N ASN A 268 -18.38 16.16 19.97
CA ASN A 268 -17.20 15.33 19.72
C ASN A 268 -17.40 14.01 20.46
N GLU A 269 -17.54 12.91 19.75
CA GLU A 269 -17.65 11.56 20.35
C GLU A 269 -16.32 10.82 20.41
N MET A 270 -15.28 11.37 19.75
CA MET A 270 -13.94 10.79 19.77
C MET A 270 -13.03 11.63 20.66
N GLN A 271 -12.26 10.99 21.53
CA GLN A 271 -11.18 11.66 22.25
C GLN A 271 -10.08 12.05 21.24
N GLU A 272 -9.36 13.15 21.51
CA GLU A 272 -8.27 13.65 20.62
C GLU A 272 -7.18 12.62 20.31
N SER A 273 -7.04 11.59 21.17
CA SER A 273 -6.14 10.46 20.98
C SER A 273 -6.51 9.54 19.80
N ASP A 274 -7.73 9.62 19.26
CA ASP A 274 -8.22 8.79 18.17
C ASP A 274 -7.99 9.38 16.77
N GLU A 275 -7.39 10.57 16.67
CA GLU A 275 -6.97 11.17 15.37
C GLU A 275 -5.74 10.49 14.76
N ASN A 276 -5.16 9.47 15.43
CA ASN A 276 -4.05 8.72 14.88
C ASN A 276 -4.52 7.82 13.74
N ASP A 277 -4.24 8.24 12.53
CA ASP A 277 -3.96 7.34 11.41
C ASP A 277 -2.97 6.27 11.90
N GLY A 278 -3.30 5.07 12.23
CA GLY A 278 -2.53 3.99 12.84
C GLY A 278 -1.00 4.23 13.06
N HIS A 279 -0.38 3.52 13.95
CA HIS A 279 1.03 3.70 14.30
C HIS A 279 1.96 3.85 13.09
N LEU A 280 1.74 3.04 12.03
CA LEU A 280 2.57 3.11 10.82
C LEU A 280 2.41 4.41 10.02
N SER A 281 1.24 5.04 9.99
CA SER A 281 1.07 6.33 9.30
C SER A 281 1.69 7.49 10.09
N TYR A 282 1.85 7.33 11.40
CA TYR A 282 2.64 8.26 12.21
C TYR A 282 4.14 8.16 11.90
N LEU A 283 4.63 6.94 11.60
CA LEU A 283 6.04 6.68 11.25
C LEU A 283 6.35 6.93 9.76
N ILE A 284 5.36 6.73 8.89
CA ILE A 284 5.52 6.82 7.43
C ILE A 284 4.43 7.74 6.88
N PRO A 285 4.76 9.01 6.59
CA PRO A 285 3.80 9.98 6.05
C PRO A 285 3.45 9.68 4.59
N ASP A 286 2.43 10.35 4.07
CA ASP A 286 2.16 10.37 2.63
C ASP A 286 3.25 11.11 1.88
N VAL A 287 4.07 10.38 1.16
CA VAL A 287 5.17 10.90 0.33
C VAL A 287 4.83 11.00 -1.16
N SER A 288 3.57 10.81 -1.53
CA SER A 288 3.13 10.79 -2.95
C SER A 288 3.54 12.05 -3.71
N LYS A 289 3.46 13.22 -3.08
CA LYS A 289 3.90 14.49 -3.68
C LYS A 289 5.39 14.45 -4.07
N TYR A 290 6.26 13.90 -3.21
CA TYR A 290 7.69 13.79 -3.48
C TYR A 290 7.99 12.79 -4.58
N HIS A 291 7.25 11.68 -4.65
CA HIS A 291 7.36 10.72 -5.75
C HIS A 291 6.96 11.33 -7.08
N MET A 292 5.88 12.13 -7.13
CA MET A 292 5.48 12.84 -8.35
C MET A 292 6.54 13.86 -8.81
N GLU A 293 7.21 14.54 -7.89
CA GLU A 293 8.32 15.45 -8.19
C GLU A 293 9.55 14.67 -8.69
N ALA A 294 9.90 13.57 -8.04
CA ALA A 294 10.98 12.68 -8.43
C ALA A 294 10.76 12.11 -9.85
N GLU A 295 9.53 11.76 -10.23
CA GLU A 295 9.20 11.29 -11.57
C GLU A 295 9.41 12.36 -12.66
N LYS A 296 9.24 13.63 -12.35
CA LYS A 296 9.50 14.73 -13.27
C LYS A 296 10.99 15.03 -13.43
N SER A 297 11.82 14.57 -12.48
CA SER A 297 13.28 14.79 -12.51
C SER A 297 13.95 13.99 -13.63
N ILE A 298 15.19 14.38 -13.97
CA ILE A 298 16.01 13.65 -14.94
C ILE A 298 16.73 12.44 -14.32
N TYR A 299 16.82 12.39 -12.98
CA TYR A 299 17.61 11.40 -12.26
C TYR A 299 17.00 10.00 -12.38
N GLY A 300 17.87 8.99 -12.55
CA GLY A 300 17.48 7.61 -12.84
C GLY A 300 17.12 7.37 -14.32
N LYS A 301 17.08 8.43 -15.16
CA LYS A 301 16.82 8.32 -16.61
C LYS A 301 17.71 9.22 -17.48
N ASN A 302 18.77 9.78 -16.90
CA ASN A 302 19.72 10.65 -17.59
C ASN A 302 20.77 9.82 -18.35
N ALA A 303 20.47 9.47 -19.59
CA ALA A 303 21.35 8.64 -20.41
C ALA A 303 22.80 9.18 -20.56
N PRO A 304 23.04 10.50 -20.73
CA PRO A 304 24.40 11.05 -20.76
C PRO A 304 25.22 10.83 -19.48
N ALA A 305 24.58 10.80 -18.31
CA ALA A 305 25.24 10.56 -17.02
C ALA A 305 25.28 9.08 -16.65
N GLY A 306 24.46 8.26 -17.32
CA GLY A 306 24.24 6.86 -17.00
C GLY A 306 25.27 5.90 -17.59
N LYS A 307 25.61 4.88 -16.79
CA LYS A 307 26.45 3.74 -17.21
C LYS A 307 25.84 2.44 -16.70
N VAL A 308 26.19 1.34 -17.37
CA VAL A 308 25.83 -0.02 -16.98
C VAL A 308 27.09 -0.84 -16.81
N LEU A 309 27.34 -1.32 -15.59
CA LEU A 309 28.36 -2.33 -15.32
C LEU A 309 27.75 -3.73 -15.49
N LYS A 310 28.29 -4.53 -16.37
CA LYS A 310 27.87 -5.91 -16.62
C LYS A 310 28.64 -6.87 -15.73
N LEU A 311 27.93 -7.52 -14.81
CA LEU A 311 28.44 -8.64 -14.02
C LEU A 311 27.98 -9.98 -14.63
N LYS A 312 28.48 -11.09 -14.12
CA LYS A 312 28.09 -12.43 -14.57
C LYS A 312 26.58 -12.67 -14.45
N ASP A 313 25.98 -12.20 -13.38
CA ASP A 313 24.59 -12.49 -12.99
C ASP A 313 23.73 -11.25 -12.76
N ALA A 314 24.24 -10.05 -13.06
CA ALA A 314 23.53 -8.79 -12.94
C ALA A 314 24.03 -7.75 -13.94
N GLU A 315 23.21 -6.72 -14.18
CA GLU A 315 23.63 -5.48 -14.83
C GLU A 315 23.30 -4.34 -13.87
N LEU A 316 24.31 -3.57 -13.47
CA LEU A 316 24.18 -2.51 -12.47
C LEU A 316 24.19 -1.15 -13.17
N TYR A 317 23.11 -0.39 -13.03
CA TYR A 317 23.00 0.95 -13.58
C TYR A 317 23.38 1.98 -12.52
N PHE A 318 24.16 2.98 -12.93
CA PHE A 318 24.50 4.12 -12.07
C PHE A 318 24.65 5.39 -12.91
N GLU A 319 24.47 6.52 -12.27
CA GLU A 319 24.63 7.85 -12.87
C GLU A 319 25.69 8.64 -12.12
N THR A 320 26.51 9.42 -12.84
CA THR A 320 27.60 10.21 -12.26
C THR A 320 27.39 11.70 -12.51
N TYR A 321 27.57 12.52 -11.46
CA TYR A 321 27.34 13.97 -11.47
C TYR A 321 28.42 14.69 -10.69
N GLY A 322 28.84 15.87 -11.16
CA GLY A 322 29.85 16.68 -10.49
C GLY A 322 31.26 16.09 -10.56
N GLU A 323 32.18 16.70 -9.82
CA GLU A 323 33.60 16.36 -9.78
C GLU A 323 34.13 16.38 -8.35
N GLY A 324 35.36 15.86 -8.13
CA GLY A 324 36.02 15.84 -6.83
C GLY A 324 36.00 14.48 -6.14
N GLU A 325 35.94 14.45 -4.80
CA GLU A 325 35.89 13.21 -4.03
C GLU A 325 34.64 12.41 -4.34
N ALA A 326 34.79 11.09 -4.47
CA ALA A 326 33.68 10.21 -4.76
C ALA A 326 32.72 10.06 -3.59
N LEU A 327 31.44 10.31 -3.86
CA LEU A 327 30.31 10.07 -2.95
C LEU A 327 29.29 9.15 -3.62
N LEU A 328 29.15 7.96 -3.09
CA LEU A 328 28.13 7.00 -3.53
C LEU A 328 26.81 7.27 -2.82
N LEU A 329 25.71 7.32 -3.56
CA LEU A 329 24.35 7.41 -3.02
C LEU A 329 23.64 6.06 -3.26
N LEU A 330 23.15 5.44 -2.16
CA LEU A 330 22.47 4.15 -2.15
C LEU A 330 21.04 4.32 -1.62
N HIS A 331 20.05 4.01 -2.46
CA HIS A 331 18.63 4.19 -2.15
C HIS A 331 18.06 3.08 -1.25
N GLY A 332 16.85 3.30 -0.73
CA GLY A 332 16.10 2.34 0.09
C GLY A 332 15.49 1.18 -0.72
N ASN A 333 14.88 0.23 -0.01
CA ASN A 333 14.21 -0.93 -0.62
C ASN A 333 13.17 -0.50 -1.66
N SER A 334 13.14 -1.20 -2.80
CA SER A 334 12.24 -0.92 -3.93
C SER A 334 12.35 0.50 -4.51
N GLY A 335 13.40 1.24 -4.15
CA GLY A 335 13.70 2.57 -4.62
C GLY A 335 14.52 2.61 -5.91
N SER A 336 15.10 3.77 -6.20
CA SER A 336 16.00 4.00 -7.32
C SER A 336 16.78 5.30 -7.17
N ILE A 337 17.70 5.59 -8.11
CA ILE A 337 18.46 6.86 -8.19
C ILE A 337 17.57 8.09 -8.04
N ARG A 338 16.34 8.08 -8.59
CA ARG A 338 15.43 9.22 -8.56
C ARG A 338 14.99 9.63 -7.15
N ASP A 339 15.09 8.74 -6.17
CA ASP A 339 14.72 9.07 -4.78
C ASP A 339 15.66 10.13 -4.19
N PHE A 340 16.84 10.31 -4.80
CA PHE A 340 17.80 11.35 -4.46
C PHE A 340 17.68 12.63 -5.33
N TYR A 341 16.51 12.89 -5.93
CA TYR A 341 16.33 14.03 -6.82
C TYR A 341 16.58 15.40 -6.15
N GLN A 342 16.47 15.48 -4.85
CA GLN A 342 16.79 16.66 -4.05
C GLN A 342 18.24 16.68 -3.54
N GLN A 343 18.90 15.53 -3.45
CA GLN A 343 20.27 15.38 -2.96
C GLN A 343 21.29 15.56 -4.09
N ILE A 344 21.07 14.92 -5.23
CA ILE A 344 22.04 14.92 -6.33
C ILE A 344 22.41 16.34 -6.78
N PRO A 345 21.47 17.29 -7.04
CA PRO A 345 21.84 18.62 -7.53
C PRO A 345 22.66 19.44 -6.51
N GLU A 346 22.45 19.25 -5.23
CA GLU A 346 23.21 19.94 -4.19
C GLU A 346 24.58 19.30 -3.94
N LEU A 347 24.61 17.98 -3.79
CA LEU A 347 25.84 17.26 -3.45
C LEU A 347 26.84 17.24 -4.63
N SER A 348 26.37 17.26 -5.87
CA SER A 348 27.24 17.34 -7.06
C SER A 348 27.99 18.65 -7.22
N LYS A 349 27.61 19.70 -6.48
CA LYS A 349 28.39 20.94 -6.38
C LYS A 349 29.68 20.76 -5.57
N HIS A 350 29.80 19.70 -4.82
CA HIS A 350 30.85 19.47 -3.84
C HIS A 350 31.61 18.17 -4.01
N PHE A 351 30.99 17.19 -4.66
CA PHE A 351 31.48 15.82 -4.79
C PHE A 351 31.25 15.26 -6.21
N LYS A 352 32.06 14.28 -6.59
CA LYS A 352 31.70 13.38 -7.68
C LYS A 352 30.66 12.39 -7.15
N VAL A 353 29.38 12.72 -7.35
CA VAL A 353 28.25 11.91 -6.90
C VAL A 353 28.05 10.73 -7.87
N ILE A 354 28.02 9.51 -7.33
CA ILE A 354 27.74 8.27 -8.06
C ILE A 354 26.49 7.69 -7.44
N ALA A 355 25.35 7.92 -8.08
CA ALA A 355 24.06 7.40 -7.64
C ALA A 355 23.79 6.05 -8.29
N ILE A 356 23.46 5.03 -7.50
CA ILE A 356 23.43 3.63 -7.94
C ILE A 356 22.01 3.10 -7.80
N ASP A 357 21.48 2.49 -8.87
CA ASP A 357 20.33 1.59 -8.79
C ASP A 357 20.81 0.24 -8.25
N THR A 358 20.34 -0.16 -7.09
CA THR A 358 20.71 -1.43 -6.46
C THR A 358 20.19 -2.60 -7.30
N ARG A 359 20.89 -3.74 -7.29
CA ARG A 359 20.55 -4.98 -8.01
C ARG A 359 19.04 -5.26 -7.98
N ALA A 360 18.45 -5.56 -9.16
CA ALA A 360 17.02 -5.83 -9.39
C ALA A 360 16.04 -4.67 -9.08
N GLN A 361 16.54 -3.44 -8.93
CA GLN A 361 15.77 -2.23 -8.63
C GLN A 361 16.15 -1.12 -9.63
N GLY A 362 15.24 -0.15 -9.83
CA GLY A 362 15.44 0.90 -10.83
C GLY A 362 15.70 0.33 -12.23
N LYS A 363 16.83 0.67 -12.84
CA LYS A 363 17.29 0.12 -14.13
C LYS A 363 18.25 -1.05 -14.00
N SER A 364 18.69 -1.37 -12.79
CA SER A 364 19.55 -2.53 -12.55
C SER A 364 18.77 -3.83 -12.64
N THR A 365 19.39 -4.85 -13.22
CA THR A 365 18.77 -6.17 -13.42
C THR A 365 19.46 -7.24 -12.58
N ASP A 366 18.78 -8.36 -12.38
CA ASP A 366 19.35 -9.58 -11.78
C ASP A 366 18.93 -10.81 -12.59
N LYS A 367 19.89 -11.67 -12.90
CA LYS A 367 19.68 -12.93 -13.60
C LYS A 367 19.78 -14.14 -12.68
N SER A 368 20.18 -13.91 -11.40
CA SER A 368 20.24 -14.95 -10.39
C SER A 368 18.83 -15.27 -9.88
N LYS A 369 18.64 -16.49 -9.38
CA LYS A 369 17.40 -16.88 -8.67
C LYS A 369 17.62 -17.01 -7.16
N LYS A 370 18.79 -16.56 -6.65
CA LYS A 370 19.17 -16.66 -5.26
C LYS A 370 18.46 -15.61 -4.42
N ASP A 371 18.21 -15.87 -3.15
CA ASP A 371 17.77 -14.85 -2.20
C ASP A 371 18.79 -13.69 -2.16
N PHE A 372 18.31 -12.47 -2.00
CA PHE A 372 19.16 -11.30 -1.80
C PHE A 372 19.72 -11.27 -0.38
N THR A 373 20.93 -10.69 -0.25
CA THR A 373 21.54 -10.33 1.02
C THR A 373 22.22 -8.97 0.88
N TYR A 374 22.34 -8.20 1.97
CA TYR A 374 23.09 -6.94 1.92
C TYR A 374 24.58 -7.16 1.62
N LYS A 375 25.12 -8.34 1.88
CA LYS A 375 26.48 -8.72 1.47
C LYS A 375 26.65 -8.77 -0.05
N ILE A 376 25.64 -9.28 -0.77
CA ILE A 376 25.62 -9.26 -2.25
C ILE A 376 25.56 -7.81 -2.74
N PHE A 377 24.74 -6.96 -2.13
CA PHE A 377 24.64 -5.56 -2.51
C PHE A 377 25.94 -4.78 -2.21
N ALA A 378 26.64 -5.10 -1.12
CA ALA A 378 27.95 -4.54 -0.84
C ALA A 378 29.01 -5.00 -1.87
N ASP A 379 28.94 -6.26 -2.36
CA ASP A 379 29.81 -6.76 -3.44
C ASP A 379 29.52 -6.02 -4.77
N ASP A 380 28.29 -5.73 -5.07
CA ASP A 380 27.89 -4.95 -6.23
C ASP A 380 28.44 -3.53 -6.19
N VAL A 381 28.32 -2.86 -5.02
CA VAL A 381 28.92 -1.53 -4.79
C VAL A 381 30.45 -1.60 -4.98
N LYS A 382 31.10 -2.63 -4.42
CA LYS A 382 32.55 -2.82 -4.61
C LYS A 382 32.94 -2.99 -6.08
N ALA A 383 32.16 -3.75 -6.84
CA ALA A 383 32.41 -3.93 -8.27
C ALA A 383 32.33 -2.59 -9.05
N ILE A 384 31.40 -1.70 -8.71
CA ILE A 384 31.32 -0.35 -9.31
C ILE A 384 32.54 0.49 -8.90
N VAL A 385 32.95 0.44 -7.62
CA VAL A 385 34.14 1.14 -7.11
C VAL A 385 35.39 0.71 -7.88
N ASP A 386 35.52 -0.58 -8.15
CA ASP A 386 36.65 -1.15 -8.89
C ASP A 386 36.62 -0.77 -10.38
N ASP A 387 35.44 -0.87 -11.03
CA ASP A 387 35.26 -0.48 -12.45
C ASP A 387 35.62 0.99 -12.70
N LEU A 388 35.31 1.85 -11.72
CA LEU A 388 35.63 3.27 -11.78
C LEU A 388 37.08 3.60 -11.35
N GLY A 389 37.88 2.59 -10.97
CA GLY A 389 39.26 2.77 -10.50
C GLY A 389 39.40 3.57 -9.22
N LEU A 390 38.35 3.59 -8.36
CA LEU A 390 38.33 4.35 -7.14
C LEU A 390 39.00 3.59 -5.99
N LYS A 391 39.92 4.22 -5.28
CA LYS A 391 40.65 3.60 -4.16
C LYS A 391 39.83 3.68 -2.86
N LYS A 392 39.29 4.86 -2.55
CA LYS A 392 38.43 5.12 -1.40
C LYS A 392 37.24 5.96 -1.82
N VAL A 393 36.10 5.69 -1.20
CA VAL A 393 34.84 6.37 -1.48
C VAL A 393 34.14 6.78 -0.19
N ASN A 394 33.37 7.85 -0.25
CA ASN A 394 32.36 8.16 0.75
C ASN A 394 31.04 7.50 0.34
N ILE A 395 30.26 7.04 1.33
CA ILE A 395 28.94 6.44 1.08
C ILE A 395 27.90 7.19 1.90
N ALA A 396 26.79 7.57 1.28
CA ALA A 396 25.57 8.00 1.97
C ALA A 396 24.42 7.09 1.50
N GLY A 397 23.89 6.31 2.43
CA GLY A 397 22.85 5.33 2.15
C GLY A 397 21.60 5.56 2.98
N TRP A 398 20.44 5.44 2.34
CA TRP A 398 19.13 5.54 2.96
C TRP A 398 18.49 4.17 3.10
N SER A 399 17.98 3.83 4.31
CA SER A 399 17.30 2.57 4.58
C SER A 399 18.19 1.37 4.18
N ASP A 400 17.76 0.49 3.27
CA ASP A 400 18.56 -0.61 2.71
C ASP A 400 19.92 -0.16 2.17
N GLY A 401 19.97 1.05 1.59
CA GLY A 401 21.23 1.62 1.13
C GLY A 401 22.20 1.92 2.28
N GLY A 402 21.69 2.35 3.43
CA GLY A 402 22.47 2.55 4.64
C GLY A 402 22.97 1.24 5.25
N THR A 403 22.11 0.22 5.25
CA THR A 403 22.45 -1.15 5.67
C THR A 403 23.50 -1.77 4.73
N THR A 404 23.37 -1.56 3.41
CA THR A 404 24.40 -1.93 2.42
C THR A 404 25.72 -1.21 2.71
N GLY A 405 25.68 0.06 3.10
CA GLY A 405 26.85 0.83 3.51
C GLY A 405 27.54 0.26 4.77
N LEU A 406 26.77 -0.21 5.75
CA LEU A 406 27.33 -0.91 6.93
C LEU A 406 28.01 -2.23 6.53
N GLU A 407 27.39 -3.06 5.69
CA GLU A 407 28.02 -4.29 5.18
C GLU A 407 29.26 -4.00 4.35
N PHE A 408 29.25 -2.92 3.56
CA PHE A 408 30.43 -2.47 2.80
C PHE A 408 31.56 -2.06 3.76
N ALA A 409 31.25 -1.32 4.84
CA ALA A 409 32.22 -0.90 5.83
C ALA A 409 32.86 -2.09 6.57
N VAL A 410 32.09 -3.15 6.84
CA VAL A 410 32.60 -4.38 7.47
C VAL A 410 33.47 -5.18 6.52
N LYS A 411 33.07 -5.30 5.24
CA LYS A 411 33.67 -6.21 4.26
C LYS A 411 34.86 -5.58 3.51
N TYR A 412 34.81 -4.27 3.24
CA TYR A 412 35.76 -3.52 2.43
C TYR A 412 36.24 -2.24 3.14
N PRO A 413 36.77 -2.35 4.38
CA PRO A 413 37.16 -1.18 5.18
C PRO A 413 38.25 -0.34 4.50
N GLU A 414 39.13 -0.94 3.68
CA GLU A 414 40.19 -0.26 2.96
C GLU A 414 39.66 0.65 1.83
N ASN A 415 38.47 0.36 1.31
CA ASN A 415 37.85 1.14 0.25
C ASN A 415 36.87 2.22 0.75
N LEU A 416 36.58 2.24 2.06
CA LEU A 416 35.70 3.22 2.66
C LEU A 416 36.49 4.38 3.28
N ASN A 417 36.13 5.61 2.92
CA ASN A 417 36.60 6.81 3.61
C ASN A 417 35.67 7.15 4.78
N LYS A 418 34.44 7.59 4.50
CA LYS A 418 33.41 7.91 5.50
C LYS A 418 32.07 7.30 5.10
N LEU A 419 31.25 6.99 6.10
CA LEU A 419 29.91 6.45 5.91
C LEU A 419 28.85 7.34 6.56
N ILE A 420 27.76 7.58 5.85
CA ILE A 420 26.53 8.18 6.39
C ILE A 420 25.41 7.17 6.21
N THR A 421 24.78 6.77 7.29
CA THR A 421 23.57 5.94 7.27
C THR A 421 22.35 6.76 7.63
N ILE A 422 21.26 6.61 6.90
CA ILE A 422 20.01 7.35 7.10
C ILE A 422 18.91 6.32 7.28
N GLY A 423 18.41 6.12 8.50
CA GLY A 423 17.38 5.12 8.80
C GLY A 423 17.81 3.70 8.49
N ALA A 424 19.06 3.32 8.79
CA ALA A 424 19.59 1.97 8.56
C ALA A 424 19.42 1.08 9.78
N ASN A 425 19.33 -0.24 9.55
CA ASN A 425 19.33 -1.24 10.60
C ASN A 425 20.51 -2.22 10.47
N ALA A 426 20.93 -2.83 11.58
CA ALA A 426 21.96 -3.85 11.65
C ALA A 426 21.38 -5.26 11.88
N SER A 427 20.11 -5.33 12.29
CA SER A 427 19.34 -6.57 12.44
C SER A 427 17.85 -6.30 12.18
N VAL A 428 17.10 -7.37 11.90
CA VAL A 428 15.64 -7.28 11.67
C VAL A 428 14.90 -6.72 12.89
N ASP A 429 15.38 -7.02 14.11
CA ASP A 429 14.78 -6.54 15.37
C ASP A 429 14.83 -5.01 15.51
N GLY A 430 15.65 -4.33 14.70
CA GLY A 430 15.72 -2.88 14.63
C GLY A 430 14.52 -2.24 13.95
N ILE A 431 13.73 -3.00 13.20
CA ILE A 431 12.56 -2.51 12.49
C ILE A 431 11.34 -2.52 13.43
N ASP A 432 10.41 -1.61 13.22
CA ASP A 432 9.15 -1.54 13.96
C ASP A 432 8.35 -2.85 13.87
N ASP A 433 7.76 -3.29 14.99
CA ASP A 433 7.12 -4.61 15.09
C ASP A 433 5.83 -4.71 14.26
N GLU A 434 5.07 -3.60 14.13
CA GLU A 434 3.87 -3.56 13.29
C GLU A 434 4.25 -3.62 11.80
N LEU A 435 5.35 -2.96 11.42
CA LEU A 435 5.87 -3.03 10.05
C LEU A 435 6.37 -4.43 9.70
N ILE A 436 7.07 -5.11 10.61
CA ILE A 436 7.47 -6.52 10.45
C ILE A 436 6.25 -7.43 10.29
N THR A 437 5.21 -7.21 11.08
CA THR A 437 3.96 -7.97 10.96
C THR A 437 3.32 -7.75 9.60
N THR A 438 3.30 -6.51 9.13
CA THR A 438 2.85 -6.13 7.79
C THR A 438 3.63 -6.83 6.69
N PHE A 439 4.96 -6.83 6.77
CA PHE A 439 5.81 -7.53 5.80
C PHE A 439 5.55 -9.04 5.76
N LYS A 440 5.33 -9.68 6.91
CA LYS A 440 4.97 -11.11 6.97
C LYS A 440 3.63 -11.42 6.31
N LEU A 441 2.62 -10.57 6.49
CA LEU A 441 1.32 -10.72 5.84
C LEU A 441 1.44 -10.56 4.32
N ASN A 442 2.18 -9.54 3.86
CA ASN A 442 2.42 -9.32 2.44
C ASN A 442 3.21 -10.45 1.80
N LEU A 443 4.21 -10.99 2.49
CA LEU A 443 4.95 -12.15 2.00
C LEU A 443 4.02 -13.33 1.73
N LYS A 444 3.13 -13.66 2.67
CA LYS A 444 2.13 -14.73 2.48
C LYS A 444 1.21 -14.45 1.31
N ALA A 445 0.75 -13.20 1.15
CA ALA A 445 -0.11 -12.81 0.05
C ALA A 445 0.59 -12.94 -1.31
N MET A 446 1.85 -12.48 -1.42
CA MET A 446 2.64 -12.58 -2.64
C MET A 446 3.00 -14.04 -2.99
N GLU A 447 3.31 -14.86 -1.99
CA GLU A 447 3.57 -16.30 -2.18
C GLU A 447 2.30 -17.04 -2.64
N TYR A 448 1.13 -16.66 -2.12
CA TYR A 448 -0.16 -17.20 -2.57
C TYR A 448 -0.49 -16.76 -4.01
N GLU A 449 -0.24 -15.49 -4.35
CA GLU A 449 -0.44 -14.97 -5.72
C GLU A 449 0.44 -15.70 -6.74
N ASN A 450 1.64 -16.14 -6.34
CA ASN A 450 2.63 -16.85 -7.14
C ASN A 450 2.88 -16.22 -8.52
N ASN A 451 3.01 -14.88 -8.55
CA ASN A 451 3.15 -14.12 -9.78
C ASN A 451 4.64 -14.01 -10.20
N PRO A 452 5.05 -14.65 -11.32
CA PRO A 452 6.45 -14.59 -11.77
C PRO A 452 6.97 -13.16 -12.06
N LYS A 453 6.08 -12.22 -12.40
CA LYS A 453 6.45 -10.82 -12.64
C LYS A 453 6.85 -10.08 -11.37
N LYS A 454 6.39 -10.55 -10.20
CA LYS A 454 6.72 -10.00 -8.88
C LYS A 454 7.85 -10.77 -8.17
N PHE A 455 8.58 -11.61 -8.89
CA PHE A 455 9.62 -12.46 -8.31
C PHE A 455 10.70 -11.65 -7.56
N ASN A 456 11.17 -10.54 -8.13
CA ASN A 456 12.17 -9.70 -7.47
C ASN A 456 11.59 -8.92 -6.27
N GLU A 457 10.35 -8.43 -6.37
CA GLU A 457 9.64 -7.79 -5.26
C GLU A 457 9.49 -8.76 -4.06
N LEU A 458 9.15 -10.02 -4.35
CA LEU A 458 9.07 -11.08 -3.33
C LEU A 458 10.44 -11.31 -2.65
N ARG A 459 11.53 -11.31 -3.42
CA ARG A 459 12.91 -11.48 -2.88
C ARG A 459 13.33 -10.28 -2.04
N LEU A 460 12.99 -9.05 -2.45
CA LEU A 460 13.25 -7.82 -1.69
C LEU A 460 12.47 -7.81 -0.37
N LEU A 461 11.22 -8.28 -0.37
CA LEU A 461 10.45 -8.43 0.86
C LEU A 461 11.04 -9.50 1.79
N LYS A 462 11.51 -10.63 1.22
CA LYS A 462 12.22 -11.67 1.99
C LYS A 462 13.53 -11.15 2.59
N LEU A 463 14.25 -10.28 1.87
CA LEU A 463 15.46 -9.63 2.39
C LEU A 463 15.16 -8.86 3.68
N MET A 464 14.16 -7.98 3.70
CA MET A 464 13.80 -7.20 4.90
C MET A 464 13.35 -8.04 6.09
N LEU A 465 12.85 -9.28 5.87
CA LEU A 465 12.41 -10.20 6.92
C LEU A 465 13.49 -11.13 7.46
N LYS A 466 14.61 -11.29 6.73
CA LYS A 466 15.69 -12.23 7.08
C LYS A 466 17.02 -11.55 7.36
N GLU A 467 17.20 -10.36 6.86
CA GLU A 467 18.46 -9.60 6.86
C GLU A 467 18.22 -8.15 7.34
N PRO A 468 19.23 -7.42 7.79
CA PRO A 468 20.62 -7.86 7.96
C PRO A 468 20.85 -8.67 9.24
N ASN A 469 22.05 -9.27 9.33
CA ASN A 469 22.56 -9.94 10.53
C ASN A 469 23.99 -9.45 10.83
N ILE A 470 24.17 -8.13 11.00
CA ILE A 470 25.47 -7.52 11.30
C ILE A 470 25.66 -7.57 12.81
N SER A 471 26.63 -8.36 13.26
CA SER A 471 26.88 -8.50 14.69
C SER A 471 27.51 -7.26 15.32
N GLY A 472 27.35 -7.09 16.64
CA GLY A 472 28.05 -6.01 17.35
C GLY A 472 29.58 -6.09 17.24
N LYS A 473 30.13 -7.31 17.07
CA LYS A 473 31.58 -7.50 16.80
C LYS A 473 31.96 -6.96 15.43
N ASP A 474 31.12 -7.13 14.43
CA ASP A 474 31.37 -6.62 13.08
C ASP A 474 31.26 -5.07 13.06
N LEU A 475 30.24 -4.50 13.71
CA LEU A 475 30.11 -3.04 13.85
C LEU A 475 31.33 -2.43 14.57
N ASN A 476 31.85 -3.11 15.60
CA ASN A 476 33.03 -2.63 16.35
C ASN A 476 34.33 -2.65 15.51
N ARG A 477 34.36 -3.40 14.43
CA ARG A 477 35.52 -3.44 13.49
C ARG A 477 35.53 -2.29 12.50
N ILE A 478 34.45 -1.54 12.36
CA ILE A 478 34.36 -0.39 11.46
C ILE A 478 35.22 0.75 12.02
N GLN A 479 36.34 1.06 11.34
CA GLN A 479 37.29 2.10 11.78
C GLN A 479 37.03 3.45 11.11
N SER A 480 36.30 3.49 10.00
CA SER A 480 35.92 4.72 9.31
C SER A 480 35.01 5.60 10.18
N GLU A 481 35.06 6.92 9.99
CA GLU A 481 34.09 7.80 10.60
C GLU A 481 32.68 7.51 10.06
N VAL A 482 31.71 7.37 10.97
CA VAL A 482 30.31 7.09 10.61
C VAL A 482 29.39 8.16 11.18
N LEU A 483 28.50 8.69 10.34
CA LEU A 483 27.37 9.52 10.79
C LEU A 483 26.07 8.71 10.68
N VAL A 484 25.51 8.33 11.83
CA VAL A 484 24.23 7.65 11.92
C VAL A 484 23.12 8.71 12.02
N ILE A 485 22.26 8.80 11.02
CA ILE A 485 21.10 9.71 10.99
C ILE A 485 19.83 8.86 11.10
N ALA A 486 18.90 9.30 11.96
CA ALA A 486 17.57 8.70 12.06
C ALA A 486 16.52 9.78 12.35
N GLY A 487 15.28 9.51 12.02
CA GLY A 487 14.14 10.31 12.42
C GLY A 487 13.73 10.01 13.87
N GLU A 488 13.14 10.98 14.56
CA GLU A 488 12.52 10.75 15.87
C GLU A 488 11.33 9.78 15.77
N ARG A 489 10.65 9.79 14.61
CA ARG A 489 9.51 8.94 14.26
C ARG A 489 9.88 7.97 13.14
N ASP A 490 11.05 7.34 13.24
CA ASP A 490 11.54 6.42 12.22
C ASP A 490 10.95 5.02 12.39
N VAL A 491 10.76 4.29 11.30
CA VAL A 491 10.41 2.85 11.32
C VAL A 491 11.58 1.98 11.80
N ILE A 492 12.80 2.51 11.79
CA ILE A 492 13.92 1.93 12.51
C ILE A 492 13.88 2.47 13.94
N LYS A 493 13.64 1.59 14.89
CA LYS A 493 13.52 1.95 16.32
C LYS A 493 14.67 2.88 16.73
N PRO A 494 14.42 4.04 17.33
CA PRO A 494 15.49 4.98 17.73
C PRO A 494 16.58 4.34 18.59
N ALA A 495 16.19 3.45 19.51
CA ALA A 495 17.13 2.69 20.34
C ALA A 495 18.08 1.81 19.51
N HIS A 496 17.64 1.34 18.31
CA HIS A 496 18.49 0.56 17.41
C HIS A 496 19.52 1.43 16.70
N SER A 497 19.14 2.63 16.27
CA SER A 497 20.08 3.62 15.71
C SER A 497 21.12 4.06 16.75
N GLU A 498 20.72 4.22 18.04
CA GLU A 498 21.65 4.45 19.15
C GLU A 498 22.61 3.28 19.34
N LEU A 499 22.11 2.03 19.29
CA LEU A 499 22.93 0.84 19.43
C LEU A 499 24.00 0.77 18.32
N ILE A 500 23.63 1.00 17.05
CA ILE A 500 24.58 1.07 15.94
C ILE A 500 25.68 2.12 16.22
N SER A 501 25.27 3.33 16.61
CA SER A 501 26.23 4.40 16.86
C SER A 501 27.14 4.15 18.06
N LYS A 502 26.66 3.44 19.09
CA LYS A 502 27.47 3.06 20.26
C LYS A 502 28.45 1.91 19.97
N GLN A 503 28.12 1.04 19.05
CA GLN A 503 28.95 -0.12 18.70
C GLN A 503 30.07 0.21 17.70
N ILE A 504 29.92 1.26 16.89
CA ILE A 504 30.95 1.70 15.95
C ILE A 504 31.86 2.71 16.64
N PRO A 505 33.19 2.47 16.77
CA PRO A 505 34.09 3.30 17.56
C PRO A 505 34.10 4.78 17.18
N ASN A 506 34.03 5.09 15.88
CA ASN A 506 34.12 6.45 15.36
C ASN A 506 32.76 6.95 14.83
N ALA A 507 31.65 6.51 15.42
CA ALA A 507 30.32 6.95 15.01
C ALA A 507 29.82 8.16 15.80
N LYS A 508 28.98 8.95 15.12
CA LYS A 508 28.20 10.05 15.69
C LYS A 508 26.73 9.82 15.34
N LEU A 509 25.85 9.95 16.34
CA LEU A 509 24.40 9.87 16.13
C LEU A 509 23.80 11.26 15.94
N LYS A 510 22.86 11.37 15.01
CA LYS A 510 22.07 12.58 14.80
C LYS A 510 20.61 12.23 14.59
N ILE A 511 19.77 12.50 15.59
CA ILE A 511 18.31 12.33 15.47
C ILE A 511 17.70 13.62 14.91
N TYR A 512 16.88 13.50 13.90
CA TYR A 512 16.12 14.60 13.33
C TYR A 512 14.76 14.67 14.03
N LYS A 513 14.56 15.76 14.78
CA LYS A 513 13.33 16.01 15.50
C LYS A 513 12.14 16.08 14.53
N ASP A 514 11.02 15.50 14.92
CA ASP A 514 9.76 15.43 14.14
C ASP A 514 9.90 14.80 12.74
N ALA A 515 11.05 14.24 12.37
CA ALA A 515 11.26 13.56 11.11
C ALA A 515 10.88 12.08 11.20
N THR A 516 10.40 11.54 10.07
CA THR A 516 10.08 10.13 9.92
C THR A 516 11.23 9.38 9.23
N HIS A 517 10.96 8.16 8.73
CA HIS A 517 11.91 7.43 7.88
C HIS A 517 12.24 8.14 6.56
N MET A 518 11.40 9.09 6.15
CA MET A 518 11.46 9.75 4.84
C MET A 518 12.34 10.99 4.80
N ILE A 519 13.40 11.02 5.61
CA ILE A 519 14.35 12.14 5.74
C ILE A 519 14.85 12.70 4.40
N PRO A 520 15.20 11.89 3.37
CA PRO A 520 15.67 12.44 2.09
C PRO A 520 14.63 13.32 1.39
N PHE A 521 13.37 13.12 1.69
CA PHE A 521 12.24 13.89 1.13
C PHE A 521 11.82 15.05 2.04
N GLU A 522 11.58 14.76 3.32
CA GLU A 522 11.03 15.72 4.28
C GLU A 522 12.04 16.76 4.74
N ASN A 523 13.32 16.39 4.83
CA ASN A 523 14.38 17.21 5.40
C ASN A 523 15.57 17.37 4.45
N ALA A 524 15.34 17.41 3.13
CA ALA A 524 16.37 17.40 2.10
C ALA A 524 17.46 18.45 2.31
N ASP A 525 17.09 19.71 2.53
CA ASP A 525 18.04 20.81 2.74
C ASP A 525 18.95 20.60 3.95
N LYS A 526 18.38 20.14 5.05
CA LYS A 526 19.13 19.87 6.28
C LYS A 526 20.04 18.66 6.09
N LEU A 527 19.54 17.62 5.45
CA LEU A 527 20.31 16.41 5.13
C LEU A 527 21.52 16.75 4.24
N ASN A 528 21.31 17.50 3.16
CA ASN A 528 22.37 17.92 2.25
C ASN A 528 23.47 18.71 2.98
N LYS A 529 23.09 19.68 3.82
CA LYS A 529 24.04 20.44 4.65
C LYS A 529 24.82 19.55 5.62
N ASP A 530 24.18 18.59 6.24
CA ASP A 530 24.85 17.68 7.19
C ASP A 530 25.80 16.71 6.49
N ILE A 531 25.42 16.19 5.31
CA ILE A 531 26.30 15.37 4.46
C ILE A 531 27.56 16.16 4.10
N VAL A 532 27.40 17.36 3.53
CA VAL A 532 28.55 18.21 3.14
C VAL A 532 29.42 18.54 4.34
N LYS A 533 28.83 18.94 5.49
CA LYS A 533 29.56 19.28 6.71
C LYS A 533 30.34 18.11 7.29
N PHE A 534 29.80 16.88 7.21
CA PHE A 534 30.47 15.71 7.74
C PHE A 534 31.59 15.23 6.83
N LEU A 535 31.41 15.26 5.51
CA LEU A 535 32.40 14.76 4.56
C LEU A 535 33.57 15.73 4.39
N LYS A 536 33.36 17.04 4.49
CA LYS A 536 34.41 18.06 4.33
C LYS A 536 35.25 18.34 5.61
N ARG A 537 34.95 17.69 6.73
CA ARG A 537 35.75 17.72 7.94
C ARG A 537 36.90 16.72 7.86
#